data_1b766f88dd8a409b025b2f0afbfe1d0c
#
_entry.id   1b766f88dd8a409b025b2f0afbfe1d0c
#
_cell.length_a   1.000
_cell.length_b   1.000
_cell.length_c   1.000
_cell.angle_alpha   90.00
_cell.angle_beta   90.00
_cell.angle_gamma   90.00
#
_symmetry.space_group_name_H-M   'P 1'
#
loop_
_entity.id
_entity.type
_entity.pdbx_description
1 polymer ?
#
loop_
_entity_poly.entity_id
_entity_poly.type
_entity_poly.pdbx_seq_one_letter_code
_entity_poly.pdbx_strand_id
1 'polypeptide(L)'
;MTRSLGDRLPDSLRQLLDGSDLASREGLTFLLLTTDDAGWPHLAMLSVGELVAMDERTLRAGLWLHSSTSNNLTRVGRAMLTLIADGNGYYVRLAAQRGPDLDLGPEGRLAYFVMQVEDVQEDSADYATLTSGVTFRLKQPAQVVPRWQRTVDALRGAAA
;
A
#
# COMPACT_ATOMS: atom_id res chain seq x y z
N MET A 1 17.48 14.44 3.50
CA MET A 1 17.64 14.06 4.93
C MET A 1 16.38 13.41 5.43
N THR A 2 16.52 12.30 6.11
CA THR A 2 15.39 11.50 6.59
C THR A 2 15.15 11.79 8.07
N ARG A 3 13.90 12.03 8.42
CA ARG A 3 13.49 12.22 9.82
C ARG A 3 12.24 11.38 10.14
N SER A 4 12.15 10.89 11.38
CA SER A 4 10.94 10.20 11.83
C SER A 4 9.83 11.20 12.16
N LEU A 5 8.62 10.87 11.74
CA LEU A 5 7.39 11.57 12.09
C LEU A 5 6.57 10.82 13.16
N GLY A 6 7.11 9.68 13.65
CA GLY A 6 6.42 8.83 14.62
C GLY A 6 5.58 7.73 13.95
N ASP A 7 4.62 7.21 14.69
CA ASP A 7 3.86 6.00 14.34
C ASP A 7 2.48 6.29 13.71
N ARG A 8 2.30 7.48 13.15
CA ARG A 8 1.04 7.89 12.53
C ARG A 8 1.27 8.44 11.14
N LEU A 9 0.40 8.06 10.20
CA LEU A 9 0.40 8.65 8.87
C LEU A 9 0.01 10.13 8.97
N PRO A 10 0.77 11.03 8.35
CA PRO A 10 0.32 12.41 8.14
C PRO A 10 -1.02 12.43 7.39
N ASP A 11 -1.82 13.47 7.60
CA ASP A 11 -3.15 13.60 7.00
C ASP A 11 -3.11 13.50 5.47
N SER A 12 -2.11 14.09 4.83
CA SER A 12 -1.95 14.03 3.37
C SER A 12 -1.77 12.59 2.87
N LEU A 13 -0.98 11.77 3.57
CA LEU A 13 -0.79 10.36 3.20
C LEU A 13 -2.04 9.54 3.50
N ARG A 14 -2.67 9.77 4.64
CA ARG A 14 -3.90 9.07 4.99
C ARG A 14 -5.00 9.33 3.97
N GLN A 15 -5.18 10.58 3.53
CA GLN A 15 -6.15 10.94 2.51
C GLN A 15 -5.84 10.29 1.15
N LEU A 16 -4.56 10.25 0.77
CA LEU A 16 -4.13 9.61 -0.47
C LEU A 16 -4.44 8.11 -0.49
N LEU A 17 -4.41 7.46 0.67
CA LEU A 17 -4.58 6.03 0.84
C LEU A 17 -5.98 5.63 1.35
N ASP A 18 -6.93 6.56 1.45
CA ASP A 18 -8.22 6.31 2.10
C ASP A 18 -9.22 5.50 1.26
N GLY A 19 -8.86 5.14 0.04
CA GLY A 19 -9.73 4.37 -0.85
C GLY A 19 -10.83 5.17 -1.52
N SER A 20 -10.78 6.51 -1.46
CA SER A 20 -11.67 7.40 -2.19
C SER A 20 -11.05 7.85 -3.51
N ASP A 21 -11.87 8.36 -4.43
CA ASP A 21 -11.43 8.94 -5.70
C ASP A 21 -10.47 8.05 -6.50
N LEU A 22 -10.74 6.75 -6.57
CA LEU A 22 -9.84 5.79 -7.22
C LEU A 22 -9.55 6.16 -8.67
N ALA A 23 -10.56 6.60 -9.41
CA ALA A 23 -10.39 6.96 -10.82
C ALA A 23 -9.42 8.14 -11.01
N SER A 24 -9.46 9.14 -10.13
CA SER A 24 -8.56 10.29 -10.20
C SER A 24 -7.13 9.96 -9.74
N ARG A 25 -6.94 8.85 -9.05
CA ARG A 25 -5.68 8.37 -8.50
C ARG A 25 -5.15 7.15 -9.23
N GLU A 26 -5.66 6.85 -10.42
CA GLU A 26 -5.36 5.60 -11.13
C GLU A 26 -3.89 5.38 -11.42
N GLY A 27 -3.12 6.43 -11.66
CA GLY A 27 -1.71 6.34 -12.05
C GLY A 27 -0.73 6.35 -10.88
N LEU A 28 -1.20 6.44 -9.63
CA LEU A 28 -0.32 6.47 -8.47
C LEU A 28 0.23 5.09 -8.17
N THR A 29 1.51 5.03 -7.87
CA THR A 29 2.20 3.79 -7.52
C THR A 29 2.78 3.90 -6.11
N PHE A 30 2.49 2.90 -5.29
CA PHE A 30 3.08 2.73 -3.98
C PHE A 30 4.03 1.54 -4.04
N LEU A 31 5.25 1.73 -3.56
CA LEU A 31 6.27 0.68 -3.59
C LEU A 31 6.24 -0.04 -2.25
N LEU A 32 5.94 -1.33 -2.27
CA LEU A 32 5.97 -2.17 -1.07
C LEU A 32 7.20 -3.07 -1.11
N LEU A 33 8.09 -2.86 -0.16
CA LEU A 33 9.31 -3.64 -0.02
C LEU A 33 9.12 -4.69 1.07
N THR A 34 9.48 -5.91 0.74
CA THR A 34 9.49 -7.07 1.65
C THR A 34 10.83 -7.78 1.51
N THR A 35 11.08 -8.77 2.35
CA THR A 35 12.32 -9.55 2.31
C THR A 35 12.02 -10.98 1.88
N ASP A 36 12.72 -11.46 0.85
CA ASP A 36 12.58 -12.85 0.39
C ASP A 36 13.33 -13.86 1.27
N ASP A 37 13.22 -15.15 0.95
CA ASP A 37 13.85 -16.23 1.75
C ASP A 37 15.37 -16.13 1.75
N ALA A 38 15.97 -15.56 0.71
CA ALA A 38 17.41 -15.40 0.60
C ALA A 38 17.92 -14.11 1.28
N GLY A 39 17.02 -13.32 1.86
CA GLY A 39 17.36 -12.07 2.54
C GLY A 39 17.43 -10.86 1.60
N TRP A 40 17.01 -11.00 0.35
CA TRP A 40 16.98 -9.88 -0.59
C TRP A 40 15.73 -9.04 -0.45
N PRO A 41 15.85 -7.71 -0.60
CA PRO A 41 14.66 -6.87 -0.76
C PRO A 41 13.87 -7.26 -2.01
N HIS A 42 12.57 -7.41 -1.86
CA HIS A 42 11.63 -7.66 -2.95
C HIS A 42 10.69 -6.47 -3.08
N LEU A 43 10.50 -5.99 -4.30
CA LEU A 43 9.69 -4.82 -4.59
C LEU A 43 8.40 -5.22 -5.29
N ALA A 44 7.28 -4.75 -4.77
CA ALA A 44 5.99 -4.78 -5.45
C ALA A 44 5.50 -3.36 -5.72
N MET A 45 4.93 -3.14 -6.89
CA MET A 45 4.29 -1.88 -7.26
C MET A 45 2.78 -2.02 -7.06
N LEU A 46 2.24 -1.28 -6.11
CA LEU A 46 0.83 -1.32 -5.76
C LEU A 46 0.10 -0.07 -6.23
N SER A 47 -1.18 -0.22 -6.48
CA SER A 47 -2.09 0.86 -6.83
C SER A 47 -2.99 1.23 -5.64
N VAL A 48 -3.79 2.30 -5.82
CA VAL A 48 -4.81 2.70 -4.84
C VAL A 48 -5.93 1.66 -4.67
N GLY A 49 -6.01 0.67 -5.54
CA GLY A 49 -7.00 -0.42 -5.46
C GLY A 49 -6.56 -1.61 -4.61
N GLU A 50 -5.35 -1.60 -4.07
CA GLU A 50 -4.79 -2.78 -3.38
C GLU A 50 -4.56 -2.57 -1.89
N LEU A 51 -4.60 -1.32 -1.42
CA LEU A 51 -4.44 -1.02 0.00
C LEU A 51 -5.28 0.20 0.40
N VAL A 52 -5.67 0.22 1.68
CA VAL A 52 -6.52 1.26 2.25
C VAL A 52 -6.02 1.62 3.65
N ALA A 53 -5.85 2.91 3.93
CA ALA A 53 -5.66 3.40 5.29
C ALA A 53 -7.01 3.45 5.99
N MET A 54 -7.18 2.67 7.03
CA MET A 54 -8.40 2.64 7.85
C MET A 54 -8.43 3.82 8.82
N ASP A 55 -7.25 4.19 9.31
CA ASP A 55 -7.01 5.35 10.17
C ASP A 55 -5.54 5.75 10.04
N GLU A 56 -5.04 6.60 10.92
CA GLU A 56 -3.65 7.07 10.86
C GLU A 56 -2.61 6.01 11.25
N ARG A 57 -3.04 4.85 11.79
CA ARG A 57 -2.12 3.80 12.28
C ARG A 57 -2.30 2.47 11.59
N THR A 58 -3.38 2.26 10.87
CA THR A 58 -3.75 0.96 10.33
C THR A 58 -4.02 1.02 8.85
N LEU A 59 -3.34 0.17 8.08
CA LEU A 59 -3.64 -0.08 6.68
C LEU A 59 -4.13 -1.52 6.51
N ARG A 60 -4.92 -1.74 5.46
CA ARG A 60 -5.31 -3.08 5.02
C ARG A 60 -4.94 -3.25 3.56
N ALA A 61 -4.43 -4.42 3.22
CA ALA A 61 -4.03 -4.74 1.85
C ALA A 61 -4.64 -6.05 1.38
N GLY A 62 -5.04 -6.06 0.11
CA GLY A 62 -5.47 -7.26 -0.60
C GLY A 62 -4.51 -7.53 -1.75
N LEU A 63 -3.78 -8.64 -1.69
CA LEU A 63 -2.71 -8.99 -2.60
C LEU A 63 -2.97 -10.36 -3.22
N TRP A 64 -2.34 -10.65 -4.36
CA TRP A 64 -2.47 -11.96 -4.98
C TRP A 64 -2.00 -13.06 -4.02
N LEU A 65 -2.79 -14.15 -3.94
CA LEU A 65 -2.64 -15.21 -2.95
C LEU A 65 -1.23 -15.79 -2.87
N HIS A 66 -0.61 -16.03 -4.01
CA HIS A 66 0.66 -16.76 -4.12
C HIS A 66 1.79 -15.88 -4.65
N SER A 67 1.64 -14.57 -4.57
CA SER A 67 2.72 -13.66 -4.95
C SER A 67 3.90 -13.77 -3.97
N SER A 68 5.09 -13.44 -4.46
CA SER A 68 6.27 -13.37 -3.59
C SER A 68 6.05 -12.41 -2.42
N THR A 69 5.37 -11.28 -2.67
CA THR A 69 5.02 -10.30 -1.62
C THR A 69 4.15 -10.92 -0.53
N SER A 70 3.08 -11.63 -0.90
CA SER A 70 2.20 -12.29 0.06
C SER A 70 2.93 -13.36 0.87
N ASN A 71 3.79 -14.13 0.21
CA ASN A 71 4.60 -15.15 0.88
C ASN A 71 5.61 -14.53 1.85
N ASN A 72 6.27 -13.44 1.44
CA ASN A 72 7.22 -12.72 2.29
C ASN A 72 6.55 -12.11 3.51
N LEU A 73 5.39 -11.47 3.33
CA LEU A 73 4.62 -10.89 4.44
C LEU A 73 4.14 -11.94 5.42
N THR A 74 3.68 -13.08 4.92
CA THR A 74 3.22 -14.19 5.76
C THR A 74 4.38 -14.75 6.60
N ARG A 75 5.57 -14.86 6.01
CA ARG A 75 6.74 -15.42 6.68
C ARG A 75 7.38 -14.44 7.66
N VAL A 76 7.57 -13.17 7.27
CA VAL A 76 8.36 -12.20 8.03
C VAL A 76 7.49 -11.23 8.84
N GLY A 77 6.31 -10.86 8.35
CA GLY A 77 5.41 -9.93 9.03
C GLY A 77 5.89 -8.48 9.04
N ARG A 78 6.76 -8.10 8.12
CA ARG A 78 7.29 -6.73 8.02
C ARG A 78 7.35 -6.27 6.58
N ALA A 79 7.10 -4.98 6.38
CA ALA A 79 7.22 -4.33 5.09
C ALA A 79 7.60 -2.85 5.25
N MET A 80 8.07 -2.26 4.17
CA MET A 80 8.20 -0.82 4.04
C MET A 80 7.37 -0.36 2.85
N LEU A 81 6.43 0.54 3.10
CA LEU A 81 5.66 1.20 2.05
C LEU A 81 6.34 2.53 1.72
N THR A 82 6.65 2.72 0.45
CA THR A 82 7.30 3.94 -0.04
C THR A 82 6.40 4.66 -1.01
N LEU A 83 6.23 5.94 -0.81
CA LEU A 83 5.46 6.80 -1.69
C LEU A 83 6.03 8.22 -1.73
N ILE A 84 5.71 8.91 -2.81
CA ILE A 84 6.11 10.31 -3.02
C ILE A 84 4.86 11.17 -2.91
N ALA A 85 4.91 12.17 -2.05
CA ALA A 85 3.82 13.13 -1.86
C ALA A 85 4.39 14.44 -1.36
N ASP A 86 3.73 15.55 -1.67
CA ASP A 86 4.10 16.89 -1.17
C ASP A 86 5.57 17.26 -1.41
N GLY A 87 6.14 16.76 -2.51
CA GLY A 87 7.53 17.04 -2.88
C GLY A 87 8.58 16.21 -2.15
N ASN A 88 8.17 15.29 -1.28
CA ASN A 88 9.03 14.48 -0.43
C ASN A 88 8.82 12.99 -0.64
N GLY A 89 9.81 12.19 -0.22
CA GLY A 89 9.67 10.74 -0.09
C GLY A 89 9.17 10.39 1.31
N TYR A 90 8.31 9.38 1.39
CA TYR A 90 7.84 8.84 2.67
C TYR A 90 8.07 7.34 2.70
N TYR A 91 8.62 6.86 3.80
CA TYR A 91 8.93 5.47 4.04
C TYR A 91 8.20 5.04 5.30
N VAL A 92 7.20 4.19 5.14
CA VAL A 92 6.34 3.75 6.23
C VAL A 92 6.72 2.32 6.61
N ARG A 93 7.26 2.14 7.81
CA ARG A 93 7.54 0.81 8.37
C ARG A 93 6.25 0.21 8.89
N LEU A 94 6.00 -1.03 8.50
CA LEU A 94 4.76 -1.73 8.77
C LEU A 94 5.02 -3.09 9.42
N ALA A 95 4.26 -3.38 10.46
CA ALA A 95 4.10 -4.73 10.98
C ALA A 95 2.83 -5.32 10.35
N ALA A 96 2.97 -6.42 9.62
CA ALA A 96 1.88 -7.03 8.86
C ALA A 96 1.44 -8.35 9.49
N GLN A 97 0.13 -8.55 9.54
CA GLN A 97 -0.48 -9.79 9.99
C GLN A 97 -1.47 -10.29 8.95
N ARG A 98 -1.35 -11.55 8.58
CA ARG A 98 -2.27 -12.19 7.66
C ARG A 98 -3.60 -12.49 8.34
N GLY A 99 -4.70 -12.10 7.70
CA GLY A 99 -6.05 -12.50 8.06
C GLY A 99 -6.61 -13.55 7.10
N PRO A 100 -7.88 -13.94 7.27
CA PRO A 100 -8.57 -14.82 6.32
C PRO A 100 -8.59 -14.20 4.92
N ASP A 101 -8.43 -15.02 3.88
CA ASP A 101 -8.47 -14.54 2.51
C ASP A 101 -9.76 -13.78 2.21
N LEU A 102 -9.64 -12.71 1.43
CA LEU A 102 -10.80 -11.99 0.91
C LEU A 102 -11.40 -12.76 -0.27
N ASP A 103 -12.70 -13.01 -0.20
CA ASP A 103 -13.45 -13.61 -1.30
C ASP A 103 -14.13 -12.49 -2.10
N LEU A 104 -13.72 -12.33 -3.35
CA LEU A 104 -14.31 -11.35 -4.28
C LEU A 104 -15.26 -12.00 -5.27
N GLY A 105 -15.79 -13.20 -4.95
CA GLY A 105 -16.71 -13.93 -5.81
C GLY A 105 -16.06 -14.33 -7.13
N PRO A 106 -16.68 -13.98 -8.28
CA PRO A 106 -16.16 -14.36 -9.60
C PRO A 106 -14.75 -13.85 -9.90
N GLU A 107 -14.29 -12.81 -9.20
CA GLU A 107 -12.96 -12.23 -9.38
C GLU A 107 -11.85 -12.99 -8.64
N GLY A 108 -12.24 -13.99 -7.83
CA GLY A 108 -11.29 -14.82 -7.10
C GLY A 108 -11.07 -14.37 -5.67
N ARG A 109 -9.93 -14.77 -5.12
CA ARG A 109 -9.57 -14.51 -3.71
C ARG A 109 -8.26 -13.76 -3.65
N LEU A 110 -8.13 -12.94 -2.62
CA LEU A 110 -6.90 -12.19 -2.33
C LEU A 110 -6.38 -12.56 -0.95
N ALA A 111 -5.06 -12.56 -0.80
CA ALA A 111 -4.43 -12.61 0.51
C ALA A 111 -4.69 -11.29 1.24
N TYR A 112 -5.17 -11.36 2.46
CA TYR A 112 -5.55 -10.20 3.26
C TYR A 112 -4.54 -9.96 4.37
N PHE A 113 -4.10 -8.72 4.50
CA PHE A 113 -3.17 -8.30 5.54
C PHE A 113 -3.68 -7.06 6.27
N VAL A 114 -3.58 -7.09 7.59
CA VAL A 114 -3.70 -5.90 8.43
C VAL A 114 -2.29 -5.44 8.77
N MET A 115 -1.99 -4.17 8.53
CA MET A 115 -0.66 -3.62 8.70
C MET A 115 -0.71 -2.44 9.66
N GLN A 116 0.11 -2.50 10.73
CA GLN A 116 0.24 -1.44 11.71
C GLN A 116 1.44 -0.56 11.35
N VAL A 117 1.24 0.75 11.41
CA VAL A 117 2.32 1.71 11.21
C VAL A 117 3.22 1.72 12.45
N GLU A 118 4.50 1.40 12.27
CA GLU A 118 5.49 1.44 13.32
C GLU A 118 6.29 2.74 13.31
N ASP A 119 6.59 3.26 12.13
CA ASP A 119 7.33 4.51 11.97
C ASP A 119 7.08 5.07 10.57
N VAL A 120 6.94 6.37 10.48
CA VAL A 120 6.87 7.11 9.21
C VAL A 120 8.10 7.97 9.10
N GLN A 121 8.89 7.79 8.05
CA GLN A 121 10.05 8.60 7.77
C GLN A 121 9.76 9.53 6.60
N GLU A 122 10.08 10.80 6.77
CA GLU A 122 10.02 11.79 5.70
C GLU A 122 11.44 12.07 5.20
N ASP A 123 11.63 11.95 3.90
CA ASP A 123 12.90 12.21 3.23
C ASP A 123 12.76 13.43 2.33
N SER A 124 13.51 14.46 2.65
CA SER A 124 13.50 15.73 1.93
C SER A 124 14.91 16.23 1.67
N ALA A 125 15.06 17.06 0.66
CA ALA A 125 16.33 17.72 0.32
C ALA A 125 16.11 19.20 0.06
N ASP A 126 17.01 20.04 0.58
CA ASP A 126 16.88 21.49 0.44
C ASP A 126 17.07 21.97 -1.01
N TYR A 127 17.79 21.19 -1.80
CA TYR A 127 18.16 21.56 -3.18
C TYR A 127 17.23 20.97 -4.24
N ALA A 128 16.26 20.11 -3.85
CA ALA A 128 15.42 19.41 -4.80
C ALA A 128 14.05 19.11 -4.21
N THR A 129 13.05 19.13 -5.08
CA THR A 129 11.70 18.72 -4.77
C THR A 129 11.33 17.54 -5.68
N LEU A 130 10.83 16.46 -5.10
CA LEU A 130 10.33 15.35 -5.90
C LEU A 130 9.03 15.74 -6.61
N THR A 131 8.96 15.52 -7.91
CA THR A 131 7.81 15.92 -8.72
C THR A 131 6.76 14.83 -8.82
N SER A 132 7.19 13.57 -8.83
CA SER A 132 6.31 12.40 -8.76
C SER A 132 7.11 11.18 -8.37
N GLY A 133 6.42 10.13 -7.96
CA GLY A 133 6.97 8.78 -7.92
C GLY A 133 6.80 8.08 -9.27
N VAL A 134 6.85 6.76 -9.27
CA VAL A 134 6.52 5.95 -10.45
C VAL A 134 5.04 6.14 -10.77
N THR A 135 4.73 6.38 -12.04
CA THR A 135 3.35 6.50 -12.51
C THR A 135 3.07 5.47 -13.59
N PHE A 136 1.80 5.13 -13.78
CA PHE A 136 1.38 4.20 -14.83
C PHE A 136 0.04 4.65 -15.40
N ARG A 137 -0.31 4.04 -16.54
CA ARG A 137 -1.61 4.24 -17.17
C ARG A 137 -2.32 2.90 -17.27
N LEU A 138 -3.56 2.84 -16.82
CA LEU A 138 -4.38 1.66 -17.02
C LEU A 138 -4.70 1.49 -18.51
N LYS A 139 -4.56 0.27 -19.01
CA LYS A 139 -4.94 -0.05 -20.40
C LYS A 139 -6.45 -0.11 -20.57
N GLN A 140 -7.17 -0.55 -19.53
CA GLN A 140 -8.63 -0.70 -19.56
C GLN A 140 -9.24 -0.17 -18.25
N PRO A 141 -9.24 1.15 -18.03
CA PRO A 141 -9.71 1.73 -16.76
C PRO A 141 -11.17 1.40 -16.46
N ALA A 142 -12.02 1.28 -17.48
CA ALA A 142 -13.44 0.95 -17.30
C ALA A 142 -13.65 -0.44 -16.67
N GLN A 143 -12.70 -1.34 -16.80
CA GLN A 143 -12.75 -2.68 -16.17
C GLN A 143 -12.00 -2.71 -14.83
N VAL A 144 -10.89 -2.02 -14.74
CA VAL A 144 -9.98 -2.10 -13.58
C VAL A 144 -10.49 -1.27 -12.40
N VAL A 145 -10.93 -0.03 -12.63
CA VAL A 145 -11.37 0.86 -11.54
C VAL A 145 -12.57 0.29 -10.77
N PRO A 146 -13.61 -0.27 -11.40
CA PRO A 146 -14.69 -0.95 -10.67
C PRO A 146 -14.19 -2.15 -9.84
N ARG A 147 -13.23 -2.92 -10.35
CA ARG A 147 -12.62 -4.02 -9.60
C ARG A 147 -11.85 -3.51 -8.38
N TRP A 148 -11.10 -2.43 -8.52
CA TRP A 148 -10.45 -1.77 -7.40
C TRP A 148 -11.45 -1.33 -6.33
N GLN A 149 -12.58 -0.77 -6.76
CA GLN A 149 -13.63 -0.35 -5.82
C GLN A 149 -14.17 -1.53 -5.03
N ARG A 150 -14.39 -2.68 -5.68
CA ARG A 150 -14.82 -3.90 -4.99
C ARG A 150 -13.78 -4.41 -4.00
N THR A 151 -12.50 -4.35 -4.35
CA THR A 151 -11.39 -4.71 -3.44
C THR A 151 -11.37 -3.77 -2.24
N VAL A 152 -11.43 -2.47 -2.47
CA VAL A 152 -11.44 -1.46 -1.40
C VAL A 152 -12.64 -1.66 -0.46
N ASP A 153 -13.81 -1.90 -1.02
CA ASP A 153 -15.02 -2.16 -0.23
C ASP A 153 -14.88 -3.44 0.61
N ALA A 154 -14.30 -4.49 0.04
CA ALA A 154 -14.01 -5.73 0.76
C ALA A 154 -12.98 -5.52 1.89
N LEU A 155 -11.93 -4.73 1.64
CA LEU A 155 -10.94 -4.38 2.66
C LEU A 155 -11.56 -3.60 3.82
N ARG A 156 -12.43 -2.65 3.53
CA ARG A 156 -13.12 -1.87 4.57
C ARG A 156 -14.07 -2.70 5.40
N GLY A 157 -14.74 -3.67 4.78
CA GLY A 157 -15.71 -4.55 5.44
C GLY A 157 -15.09 -5.78 6.09
N ALA A 158 -13.81 -6.04 5.92
CA ALA A 158 -13.16 -7.22 6.46
C ALA A 158 -13.12 -7.20 7.99
N ALA A 159 -13.23 -8.39 8.61
CA ALA A 159 -13.04 -8.52 10.05
C ALA A 159 -11.59 -8.15 10.43
N ALA A 160 -11.49 -7.47 11.55
CA ALA A 160 -10.19 -7.04 12.06
C ALA A 160 -9.36 -8.23 12.58
#